data_fe65257db41f8497a4a14af6e1be6742
#
_entry.id   fe65257db41f8497a4a14af6e1be6742
#
_cell.length_a   1.000
_cell.length_b   1.000
_cell.length_c   1.000
_cell.angle_alpha   90.00
_cell.angle_beta   90.00
_cell.angle_gamma   90.00
#
_symmetry.space_group_name_H-M   'P 1'
#
loop_
_entity.id
_entity.type
_entity.pdbx_description
1 polymer ?
#
loop_
_entity_poly.entity_id
_entity_poly.type
_entity_poly.pdbx_seq_one_letter_code
_entity_poly.pdbx_strand_id
1 'polypeptide(L)'
;MVTSQKGIDLIKKWEGFYNVAYLDPVGVWTIGYGTTNADFNITNIRIKQGLYISQTLAEKWLKASLTQKYEPKVNKYNKIYNFTQNEFDALVSFCYNIGSIDQLTKNGTRSKEEIRNHFLAYSNAGGKQLQGLLNRRKDELNLFNSNSTPAPTPAPTPAPDIEKIAHEVIAGKYGNGEARKKALGSLYSVVQAKVNEILKGSNTSIYYTVVKGDNLTKIAKKYGVTVKYLKDLNNIPNANLIYVGQKIKIK
;
A
#
# COMPACT_ATOMS: atom_id res chain seq x y z
N MET A 1 1.62 -19.04 13.42
CA MET A 1 0.68 -18.47 12.41
C MET A 1 1.25 -17.16 11.92
N VAL A 2 0.78 -16.67 10.76
CA VAL A 2 1.16 -15.40 10.16
C VAL A 2 -0.12 -14.62 9.91
N THR A 3 -0.07 -13.30 10.03
CA THR A 3 -1.24 -12.41 9.81
C THR A 3 -1.72 -12.48 8.36
N SER A 4 -2.99 -12.77 8.17
CA SER A 4 -3.59 -12.80 6.83
C SER A 4 -3.82 -11.40 6.27
N GLN A 5 -4.19 -11.31 5.00
CA GLN A 5 -4.52 -10.02 4.38
C GLN A 5 -5.69 -9.32 5.10
N LYS A 6 -6.68 -10.07 5.62
CA LYS A 6 -7.78 -9.50 6.43
C LYS A 6 -7.26 -8.79 7.68
N GLY A 7 -6.33 -9.42 8.41
CA GLY A 7 -5.72 -8.81 9.59
C GLY A 7 -4.91 -7.56 9.25
N ILE A 8 -4.14 -7.61 8.15
CA ILE A 8 -3.38 -6.46 7.64
C ILE A 8 -4.32 -5.32 7.27
N ASP A 9 -5.42 -5.58 6.55
CA ASP A 9 -6.38 -4.57 6.13
C ASP A 9 -7.12 -3.95 7.33
N LEU A 10 -7.41 -4.74 8.36
CA LEU A 10 -7.99 -4.25 9.61
C LEU A 10 -7.03 -3.27 10.31
N ILE A 11 -5.75 -3.60 10.42
CA ILE A 11 -4.73 -2.72 10.99
C ILE A 11 -4.61 -1.44 10.16
N LYS A 12 -4.49 -1.55 8.83
CA LYS A 12 -4.41 -0.41 7.91
C LYS A 12 -5.60 0.54 8.04
N LYS A 13 -6.81 -0.01 8.21
CA LYS A 13 -8.04 0.75 8.43
C LYS A 13 -7.94 1.67 9.65
N TRP A 14 -7.38 1.17 10.74
CA TRP A 14 -7.34 1.90 12.02
C TRP A 14 -6.12 2.79 12.20
N GLU A 15 -5.00 2.45 11.57
CA GLU A 15 -3.78 3.29 11.64
C GLU A 15 -3.81 4.46 10.65
N GLY A 16 -4.50 4.30 9.50
CA GLY A 16 -4.42 5.25 8.40
C GLY A 16 -3.06 5.22 7.71
N PHE A 17 -2.96 5.84 6.53
CA PHE A 17 -1.72 5.91 5.77
C PHE A 17 -1.21 7.34 5.67
N TYR A 18 0.01 7.56 6.11
CA TYR A 18 0.72 8.84 6.02
C TYR A 18 1.96 8.67 5.16
N ASN A 19 1.95 9.22 3.97
CA ASN A 19 3.07 9.12 3.02
C ASN A 19 4.24 10.07 3.33
N VAL A 20 4.02 11.08 4.17
CA VAL A 20 5.04 12.03 4.64
C VAL A 20 5.18 11.90 6.15
N ALA A 21 6.43 11.94 6.64
CA ALA A 21 6.69 11.89 8.08
C ALA A 21 6.09 13.10 8.79
N TYR A 22 5.45 12.85 9.91
CA TYR A 22 4.85 13.86 10.79
C TYR A 22 5.25 13.61 12.25
N LEU A 23 5.13 14.63 13.08
CA LEU A 23 5.26 14.48 14.53
C LEU A 23 3.91 14.05 15.11
N ASP A 24 3.91 12.95 15.83
CA ASP A 24 2.74 12.54 16.59
C ASP A 24 2.47 13.48 17.79
N PRO A 25 1.35 13.34 18.53
CA PRO A 25 1.03 14.21 19.66
C PRO A 25 2.06 14.21 20.79
N VAL A 26 2.94 13.20 20.86
CA VAL A 26 4.02 13.12 21.87
C VAL A 26 5.40 13.48 21.30
N GLY A 27 5.45 14.00 20.07
CA GLY A 27 6.67 14.50 19.44
C GLY A 27 7.55 13.42 18.79
N VAL A 28 6.99 12.26 18.47
CA VAL A 28 7.73 11.18 17.78
C VAL A 28 7.50 11.24 16.26
N TRP A 29 8.60 11.26 15.48
CA TRP A 29 8.51 11.18 14.03
C TRP A 29 7.90 9.85 13.58
N THR A 30 6.77 9.92 12.91
CA THR A 30 5.94 8.79 12.50
C THR A 30 5.63 8.86 11.01
N ILE A 31 5.54 7.71 10.32
CA ILE A 31 5.24 7.62 8.89
C ILE A 31 4.52 6.30 8.57
N GLY A 32 3.89 6.21 7.41
CA GLY A 32 3.25 4.98 6.93
C GLY A 32 2.03 4.61 7.77
N TYR A 33 2.04 3.44 8.34
CA TYR A 33 1.01 2.90 9.23
C TYR A 33 1.47 2.90 10.70
N GLY A 34 2.06 3.99 11.16
CA GLY A 34 2.53 4.11 12.55
C GLY A 34 4.01 3.71 12.74
N THR A 35 4.80 3.63 11.68
CA THR A 35 6.23 3.32 11.75
C THR A 35 7.01 4.50 12.32
N THR A 36 7.90 4.23 13.28
CA THR A 36 8.73 5.23 13.98
C THR A 36 10.21 4.86 13.92
N ASN A 37 11.08 5.70 14.51
CA ASN A 37 12.51 5.38 14.63
C ASN A 37 12.80 4.17 15.53
N ALA A 38 11.84 3.72 16.35
CA ALA A 38 11.94 2.45 17.08
C ALA A 38 11.91 1.22 16.14
N ASP A 39 11.52 1.41 14.87
CA ASP A 39 11.50 0.40 13.83
C ASP A 39 12.74 0.43 12.93
N PHE A 40 13.81 1.13 13.34
CA PHE A 40 15.01 1.31 12.51
C PHE A 40 15.62 -0.02 12.04
N ASN A 41 15.59 -1.06 12.87
CA ASN A 41 16.03 -2.41 12.51
C ASN A 41 15.19 -3.07 11.38
N ILE A 42 13.98 -2.60 11.17
CA ILE A 42 13.08 -3.07 10.11
C ILE A 42 13.22 -2.20 8.85
N THR A 43 13.27 -0.89 9.04
CA THR A 43 13.23 0.09 7.96
C THR A 43 14.60 0.36 7.35
N ASN A 44 15.65 0.30 8.18
CA ASN A 44 17.00 0.79 7.91
C ASN A 44 17.03 2.26 7.43
N ILE A 45 15.98 3.03 7.78
CA ILE A 45 15.82 4.43 7.39
C ILE A 45 15.46 5.24 8.64
N ARG A 46 16.15 6.37 8.87
CA ARG A 46 15.80 7.33 9.89
C ARG A 46 14.58 8.14 9.48
N ILE A 47 13.52 8.08 10.29
CA ILE A 47 12.29 8.83 10.08
C ILE A 47 12.50 10.23 10.63
N LYS A 48 12.36 11.24 9.75
CA LYS A 48 12.61 12.64 10.04
C LYS A 48 11.74 13.52 9.15
N GLN A 49 11.71 14.82 9.43
CA GLN A 49 11.01 15.81 8.63
C GLN A 49 11.35 15.68 7.13
N GLY A 50 10.32 15.75 6.30
CA GLY A 50 10.46 15.68 4.83
C GLY A 50 10.67 14.29 4.26
N LEU A 51 10.77 13.23 5.10
CA LEU A 51 10.81 11.87 4.57
C LEU A 51 9.47 11.54 3.92
N TYR A 52 9.53 11.04 2.69
CA TYR A 52 8.39 10.53 1.93
C TYR A 52 8.57 9.06 1.61
N ILE A 53 7.50 8.28 1.74
CA ILE A 53 7.48 6.87 1.34
C ILE A 53 6.24 6.53 0.51
N SER A 54 6.35 5.51 -0.35
CA SER A 54 5.21 4.94 -1.05
C SER A 54 4.37 4.07 -0.12
N GLN A 55 3.10 3.89 -0.46
CA GLN A 55 2.22 2.97 0.26
C GLN A 55 2.76 1.54 0.25
N THR A 56 3.31 1.10 -0.88
CA THR A 56 3.93 -0.22 -1.02
C THR A 56 5.08 -0.43 -0.03
N LEU A 57 5.93 0.59 0.17
CA LEU A 57 7.02 0.53 1.14
C LEU A 57 6.48 0.49 2.58
N ALA A 58 5.46 1.32 2.88
CA ALA A 58 4.81 1.30 4.19
C ALA A 58 4.17 -0.07 4.50
N GLU A 59 3.53 -0.71 3.52
CA GLU A 59 2.97 -2.06 3.68
C GLU A 59 4.05 -3.12 3.90
N LYS A 60 5.18 -3.00 3.20
CA LYS A 60 6.35 -3.88 3.45
C LYS A 60 6.86 -3.74 4.88
N TRP A 61 6.99 -2.52 5.38
CA TRP A 61 7.41 -2.27 6.74
C TRP A 61 6.39 -2.74 7.78
N LEU A 62 5.09 -2.50 7.53
CA LEU A 62 4.03 -3.02 8.38
C LEU A 62 4.12 -4.55 8.51
N LYS A 63 4.17 -5.28 7.39
CA LYS A 63 4.29 -6.75 7.38
C LYS A 63 5.52 -7.22 8.16
N ALA A 64 6.67 -6.61 7.93
CA ALA A 64 7.89 -6.94 8.66
C ALA A 64 7.76 -6.67 10.17
N SER A 65 7.12 -5.55 10.56
CA SER A 65 6.84 -5.22 11.95
C SER A 65 5.89 -6.24 12.60
N LEU A 66 4.82 -6.65 11.90
CA LEU A 66 3.91 -7.68 12.39
C LEU A 66 4.66 -8.98 12.67
N THR A 67 5.45 -9.45 11.71
CA THR A 67 6.20 -10.71 11.84
C THR A 67 7.25 -10.66 12.94
N GLN A 68 7.94 -9.53 13.13
CA GLN A 68 9.04 -9.45 14.10
C GLN A 68 8.56 -9.12 15.51
N LYS A 69 7.49 -8.33 15.68
CA LYS A 69 7.13 -7.75 16.97
C LYS A 69 5.82 -8.28 17.55
N TYR A 70 4.81 -8.51 16.72
CA TYR A 70 3.44 -8.74 17.20
C TYR A 70 2.98 -10.19 17.05
N GLU A 71 3.23 -10.82 15.90
CA GLU A 71 2.91 -12.24 15.69
C GLU A 71 3.54 -13.18 16.72
N PRO A 72 4.81 -13.00 17.14
CA PRO A 72 5.41 -13.82 18.20
C PRO A 72 4.65 -13.75 19.53
N LYS A 73 4.15 -12.56 19.89
CA LYS A 73 3.39 -12.33 21.13
C LYS A 73 2.05 -13.06 21.11
N VAL A 74 1.39 -13.13 19.96
CA VAL A 74 0.13 -13.86 19.80
C VAL A 74 0.39 -15.36 19.65
N ASN A 75 1.41 -15.75 18.88
CA ASN A 75 1.80 -17.15 18.71
C ASN A 75 2.22 -17.84 20.03
N LYS A 76 2.73 -17.09 20.99
CA LYS A 76 3.01 -17.57 22.36
C LYS A 76 1.80 -18.32 22.95
N TYR A 77 0.59 -17.82 22.66
CA TYR A 77 -0.66 -18.37 23.18
C TYR A 77 -1.34 -19.38 22.23
N ASN A 78 -0.86 -19.51 21.00
CA ASN A 78 -1.52 -20.37 20.02
C ASN A 78 -1.50 -21.85 20.41
N LYS A 79 -0.48 -22.29 21.13
CA LYS A 79 -0.42 -23.67 21.67
C LYS A 79 -1.51 -23.95 22.71
N ILE A 80 -2.00 -22.92 23.43
CA ILE A 80 -3.04 -23.02 24.43
C ILE A 80 -4.42 -22.99 23.77
N TYR A 81 -4.61 -22.03 22.82
CA TYR A 81 -5.93 -21.71 22.30
C TYR A 81 -6.25 -22.37 20.97
N ASN A 82 -5.23 -22.80 20.21
CA ASN A 82 -5.41 -23.25 18.82
C ASN A 82 -6.30 -22.26 18.04
N PHE A 83 -5.79 -21.04 17.87
CA PHE A 83 -6.54 -19.95 17.21
C PHE A 83 -6.86 -20.30 15.76
N THR A 84 -8.08 -19.95 15.34
CA THR A 84 -8.39 -19.85 13.92
C THR A 84 -7.66 -18.67 13.29
N GLN A 85 -7.60 -18.59 11.96
CA GLN A 85 -6.94 -17.47 11.29
C GLN A 85 -7.57 -16.12 11.66
N ASN A 86 -8.90 -16.04 11.71
CA ASN A 86 -9.59 -14.81 12.06
C ASN A 86 -9.39 -14.40 13.53
N GLU A 87 -9.36 -15.38 14.45
CA GLU A 87 -9.02 -15.13 15.86
C GLU A 87 -7.58 -14.60 15.98
N PHE A 88 -6.64 -15.20 15.25
CA PHE A 88 -5.24 -14.77 15.23
C PHE A 88 -5.10 -13.35 14.69
N ASP A 89 -5.71 -13.06 13.55
CA ASP A 89 -5.66 -11.73 12.90
C ASP A 89 -6.24 -10.62 13.79
N ALA A 90 -7.37 -10.89 14.45
CA ALA A 90 -7.97 -9.97 15.40
C ALA A 90 -7.05 -9.67 16.60
N LEU A 91 -6.42 -10.72 17.13
CA LEU A 91 -5.49 -10.59 18.25
C LEU A 91 -4.18 -9.89 17.85
N VAL A 92 -3.70 -10.08 16.63
CA VAL A 92 -2.55 -9.31 16.12
C VAL A 92 -2.90 -7.84 15.97
N SER A 93 -4.10 -7.49 15.45
CA SER A 93 -4.57 -6.10 15.40
C SER A 93 -4.68 -5.48 16.79
N PHE A 94 -5.25 -6.22 17.75
CA PHE A 94 -5.31 -5.81 19.14
C PHE A 94 -3.90 -5.59 19.72
N CYS A 95 -2.99 -6.55 19.52
CA CYS A 95 -1.60 -6.48 19.97
C CYS A 95 -0.84 -5.31 19.36
N TYR A 96 -1.11 -4.98 18.11
CA TYR A 96 -0.51 -3.83 17.42
C TYR A 96 -0.86 -2.51 18.11
N ASN A 97 -2.11 -2.35 18.55
CA ASN A 97 -2.58 -1.15 19.22
C ASN A 97 -2.21 -1.07 20.72
N ILE A 98 -2.33 -2.19 21.44
CA ILE A 98 -2.16 -2.25 22.91
C ILE A 98 -0.72 -2.65 23.30
N GLY A 99 0.02 -3.29 22.40
CA GLY A 99 1.39 -3.77 22.64
C GLY A 99 1.50 -5.22 23.09
N SER A 100 0.46 -5.81 23.70
CA SER A 100 0.42 -7.20 24.17
C SER A 100 -1.01 -7.72 24.23
N ILE A 101 -1.16 -9.05 24.26
CA ILE A 101 -2.43 -9.73 24.59
C ILE A 101 -2.41 -10.42 25.95
N ASP A 102 -1.36 -10.24 26.74
CA ASP A 102 -1.18 -10.90 28.02
C ASP A 102 -2.33 -10.60 29.00
N GLN A 103 -2.72 -9.32 29.10
CA GLN A 103 -3.85 -8.93 29.95
C GLN A 103 -5.19 -9.40 29.40
N LEU A 104 -5.39 -9.33 28.06
CA LEU A 104 -6.62 -9.79 27.43
C LEU A 104 -6.82 -11.30 27.64
N THR A 105 -5.76 -12.09 27.55
CA THR A 105 -5.79 -13.54 27.78
C THR A 105 -5.64 -13.93 29.26
N LYS A 106 -5.37 -12.96 30.14
CA LYS A 106 -4.97 -13.20 31.54
C LYS A 106 -3.83 -14.22 31.62
N ASN A 107 -2.77 -13.96 30.84
CA ASN A 107 -1.61 -14.83 30.67
C ASN A 107 -1.96 -16.29 30.26
N GLY A 108 -2.99 -16.44 29.42
CA GLY A 108 -3.41 -17.75 28.89
C GLY A 108 -4.39 -18.53 29.79
N THR A 109 -4.94 -17.92 30.84
CA THR A 109 -5.89 -18.57 31.74
C THR A 109 -7.37 -18.33 31.42
N ARG A 110 -7.70 -17.29 30.62
CA ARG A 110 -9.08 -17.08 30.16
C ARG A 110 -9.45 -18.06 29.08
N SER A 111 -10.72 -18.47 29.04
CA SER A 111 -11.30 -19.14 27.88
C SER A 111 -11.42 -18.19 26.69
N LYS A 112 -11.62 -18.73 25.48
CA LYS A 112 -11.91 -17.90 24.29
C LYS A 112 -13.17 -17.06 24.46
N GLU A 113 -14.17 -17.56 25.16
CA GLU A 113 -15.40 -16.82 25.45
C GLU A 113 -15.13 -15.62 26.38
N GLU A 114 -14.36 -15.80 27.43
CA GLU A 114 -13.96 -14.71 28.31
C GLU A 114 -13.10 -13.69 27.56
N ILE A 115 -12.22 -14.11 26.65
CA ILE A 115 -11.45 -13.19 25.78
C ILE A 115 -12.42 -12.33 24.97
N ARG A 116 -13.45 -12.92 24.32
CA ARG A 116 -14.48 -12.18 23.58
C ARG A 116 -15.14 -11.10 24.44
N ASN A 117 -15.54 -11.46 25.63
CA ASN A 117 -16.25 -10.57 26.54
C ASN A 117 -15.38 -9.43 27.08
N HIS A 118 -14.04 -9.57 27.00
CA HIS A 118 -13.12 -8.56 27.50
C HIS A 118 -12.57 -7.61 26.41
N PHE A 119 -12.78 -7.86 25.12
CA PHE A 119 -12.27 -6.98 24.04
C PHE A 119 -12.67 -5.53 24.25
N LEU A 120 -13.95 -5.25 24.52
CA LEU A 120 -14.48 -3.89 24.61
C LEU A 120 -13.97 -3.12 25.84
N ALA A 121 -13.47 -3.79 26.85
CA ALA A 121 -12.87 -3.14 28.02
C ALA A 121 -11.61 -2.30 27.67
N TYR A 122 -10.97 -2.59 26.54
CA TYR A 122 -9.76 -1.89 26.08
C TYR A 122 -10.10 -0.70 25.16
N SER A 123 -11.21 -0.01 25.43
CA SER A 123 -11.66 1.19 24.72
C SER A 123 -11.41 2.50 25.47
N ASN A 124 -10.72 2.44 26.62
CA ASN A 124 -10.46 3.59 27.48
C ASN A 124 -9.02 4.12 27.31
N ALA A 125 -8.87 5.43 27.33
CA ALA A 125 -7.59 6.10 27.48
C ALA A 125 -7.77 7.35 28.36
N GLY A 126 -6.82 7.63 29.25
CA GLY A 126 -6.93 8.75 30.20
C GLY A 126 -8.17 8.68 31.10
N GLY A 127 -8.63 7.49 31.46
CA GLY A 127 -9.83 7.28 32.31
C GLY A 127 -11.18 7.51 31.62
N LYS A 128 -11.18 7.77 30.29
CA LYS A 128 -12.40 7.99 29.51
C LYS A 128 -12.48 6.99 28.36
N GLN A 129 -13.71 6.55 28.05
CA GLN A 129 -13.95 5.74 26.86
C GLN A 129 -13.83 6.62 25.61
N LEU A 130 -13.01 6.18 24.66
CA LEU A 130 -12.82 6.84 23.37
C LEU A 130 -13.58 6.07 22.29
N GLN A 131 -14.47 6.78 21.59
CA GLN A 131 -15.32 6.17 20.56
C GLN A 131 -14.51 5.50 19.45
N GLY A 132 -13.37 6.06 19.06
CA GLY A 132 -12.48 5.47 18.07
C GLY A 132 -11.92 4.12 18.54
N LEU A 133 -11.45 4.04 19.79
CA LEU A 133 -10.98 2.78 20.37
C LEU A 133 -12.10 1.76 20.51
N LEU A 134 -13.30 2.19 20.92
CA LEU A 134 -14.47 1.31 21.01
C LEU A 134 -14.84 0.71 19.66
N ASN A 135 -14.84 1.52 18.60
CA ASN A 135 -15.13 1.06 17.25
C ASN A 135 -14.05 0.08 16.75
N ARG A 136 -12.77 0.36 17.03
CA ARG A 136 -11.66 -0.56 16.73
C ARG A 136 -11.85 -1.91 17.43
N ARG A 137 -12.14 -1.90 18.73
CA ARG A 137 -12.42 -3.14 19.50
C ARG A 137 -13.61 -3.92 18.96
N LYS A 138 -14.67 -3.22 18.49
CA LYS A 138 -15.82 -3.86 17.84
C LYS A 138 -15.42 -4.55 16.54
N ASP A 139 -14.63 -3.90 15.69
CA ASP A 139 -14.17 -4.50 14.44
C ASP A 139 -13.27 -5.72 14.69
N GLU A 140 -12.35 -5.63 15.66
CA GLU A 140 -11.50 -6.73 16.06
C GLU A 140 -12.31 -7.90 16.65
N LEU A 141 -13.31 -7.61 17.48
CA LEU A 141 -14.22 -8.62 18.03
C LEU A 141 -15.08 -9.27 16.94
N ASN A 142 -15.56 -8.50 15.97
CA ASN A 142 -16.30 -9.02 14.82
C ASN A 142 -15.44 -9.98 13.99
N LEU A 143 -14.17 -9.63 13.76
CA LEU A 143 -13.23 -10.53 13.08
C LEU A 143 -12.96 -11.79 13.91
N PHE A 144 -12.73 -11.65 15.21
CA PHE A 144 -12.50 -12.76 16.14
C PHE A 144 -13.67 -13.76 16.15
N ASN A 145 -14.91 -13.26 16.10
CA ASN A 145 -16.13 -14.06 16.12
C ASN A 145 -16.53 -14.62 14.76
N SER A 146 -15.95 -14.11 13.68
CA SER A 146 -16.27 -14.60 12.36
C SER A 146 -15.73 -16.03 12.21
N ASN A 147 -16.64 -16.98 11.93
CA ASN A 147 -16.22 -18.35 11.65
C ASN A 147 -15.23 -18.33 10.51
N SER A 148 -14.05 -18.90 10.75
CA SER A 148 -13.17 -19.30 9.69
C SER A 148 -13.74 -20.58 9.06
N THR A 149 -14.90 -20.49 8.41
CA THR A 149 -15.13 -21.37 7.27
C THR A 149 -13.98 -21.03 6.33
N PRO A 150 -13.19 -21.99 5.82
CA PRO A 150 -12.33 -21.70 4.72
C PRO A 150 -13.30 -21.19 3.65
N ALA A 151 -13.42 -19.85 3.51
CA ALA A 151 -13.85 -19.34 2.22
C ALA A 151 -12.88 -20.01 1.25
N PRO A 152 -13.37 -20.59 0.14
CA PRO A 152 -12.45 -20.96 -0.91
C PRO A 152 -11.57 -19.72 -1.05
N THR A 153 -10.28 -19.89 -0.76
CA THR A 153 -9.30 -18.81 -0.91
C THR A 153 -9.66 -18.20 -2.23
N PRO A 154 -10.16 -16.93 -2.31
CA PRO A 154 -10.16 -16.28 -3.60
C PRO A 154 -8.69 -16.42 -3.96
N ALA A 155 -8.43 -17.15 -5.03
CA ALA A 155 -7.11 -17.21 -5.62
C ALA A 155 -6.65 -15.75 -5.56
N PRO A 156 -5.48 -15.43 -4.98
CA PRO A 156 -5.10 -14.05 -4.76
C PRO A 156 -5.43 -13.34 -6.05
N THR A 157 -6.37 -12.39 -5.99
CA THR A 157 -6.61 -11.53 -7.16
C THR A 157 -5.22 -11.02 -7.43
N PRO A 158 -4.57 -11.41 -8.53
CA PRO A 158 -3.17 -11.10 -8.72
C PRO A 158 -3.08 -9.61 -8.51
N ALA A 159 -2.23 -9.19 -7.57
CA ALA A 159 -1.99 -7.78 -7.32
C ALA A 159 -1.85 -7.15 -8.71
N PRO A 160 -2.60 -6.05 -9.01
CA PRO A 160 -2.65 -5.57 -10.38
C PRO A 160 -1.23 -5.51 -10.89
N ASP A 161 -0.96 -6.26 -11.95
CA ASP A 161 0.38 -6.37 -12.54
C ASP A 161 0.76 -4.98 -13.05
N ILE A 162 1.39 -4.21 -12.17
CA ILE A 162 1.78 -2.82 -12.42
C ILE A 162 2.68 -2.73 -13.65
N GLU A 163 3.50 -3.74 -13.88
CA GLU A 163 4.38 -3.79 -15.05
C GLU A 163 3.57 -3.98 -16.33
N LYS A 164 2.63 -4.91 -16.33
CA LYS A 164 1.69 -5.12 -17.44
C LYS A 164 0.86 -3.88 -17.71
N ILE A 165 0.28 -3.28 -16.65
CA ILE A 165 -0.51 -2.05 -16.76
C ILE A 165 0.37 -0.89 -17.28
N ALA A 166 1.63 -0.78 -16.83
CA ALA A 166 2.56 0.23 -17.32
C ALA A 166 2.85 0.05 -18.82
N HIS A 167 3.04 -1.17 -19.29
CA HIS A 167 3.16 -1.46 -20.74
C HIS A 167 1.88 -1.12 -21.51
N GLU A 168 0.70 -1.40 -20.95
CA GLU A 168 -0.59 -1.03 -21.55
C GLU A 168 -0.79 0.51 -21.58
N VAL A 169 -0.30 1.23 -20.56
CA VAL A 169 -0.26 2.70 -20.55
C VAL A 169 0.67 3.23 -21.65
N ILE A 170 1.85 2.64 -21.82
CA ILE A 170 2.79 2.98 -22.89
C ILE A 170 2.15 2.71 -24.27
N ALA A 171 1.39 1.63 -24.39
CA ALA A 171 0.62 1.29 -25.58
C ALA A 171 -0.60 2.21 -25.83
N GLY A 172 -0.90 3.16 -24.89
CA GLY A 172 -1.98 4.14 -25.05
C GLY A 172 -3.37 3.69 -24.62
N LYS A 173 -3.53 2.48 -24.05
CA LYS A 173 -4.83 1.89 -23.67
C LYS A 173 -5.63 2.71 -22.64
N TYR A 174 -4.96 3.46 -21.78
CA TYR A 174 -5.56 4.25 -20.71
C TYR A 174 -5.69 5.74 -21.01
N GLY A 175 -5.52 6.14 -22.28
CA GLY A 175 -5.58 7.54 -22.67
C GLY A 175 -4.44 8.40 -22.07
N ASN A 176 -4.64 9.72 -21.99
CA ASN A 176 -3.62 10.69 -21.55
C ASN A 176 -4.17 11.65 -20.48
N GLY A 177 -3.27 12.21 -19.66
CA GLY A 177 -3.61 13.25 -18.70
C GLY A 177 -4.70 12.82 -17.73
N GLU A 178 -5.77 13.61 -17.61
CA GLU A 178 -6.87 13.37 -16.69
C GLU A 178 -7.66 12.08 -17.01
N ALA A 179 -7.79 11.70 -18.29
CA ALA A 179 -8.44 10.44 -18.68
C ALA A 179 -7.67 9.24 -18.11
N ARG A 180 -6.32 9.26 -18.15
CA ARG A 180 -5.47 8.22 -17.55
C ARG A 180 -5.60 8.19 -16.04
N LYS A 181 -5.61 9.36 -15.39
CA LYS A 181 -5.80 9.43 -13.93
C LYS A 181 -7.14 8.84 -13.51
N LYS A 182 -8.22 9.19 -14.23
CA LYS A 182 -9.56 8.65 -13.97
C LYS A 182 -9.63 7.14 -14.20
N ALA A 183 -9.03 6.64 -15.27
CA ALA A 183 -9.05 5.22 -15.63
C ALA A 183 -8.23 4.35 -14.66
N LEU A 184 -7.10 4.85 -14.17
CA LEU A 184 -6.23 4.12 -13.24
C LEU A 184 -6.57 4.36 -11.76
N GLY A 185 -7.32 5.40 -11.44
CA GLY A 185 -7.73 5.72 -10.07
C GLY A 185 -6.54 5.72 -9.10
N SER A 186 -6.64 4.97 -8.00
CA SER A 186 -5.58 4.85 -6.99
C SER A 186 -4.28 4.24 -7.53
N LEU A 187 -4.31 3.54 -8.65
CA LEU A 187 -3.12 2.94 -9.27
C LEU A 187 -2.31 3.94 -10.10
N TYR A 188 -2.84 5.13 -10.37
CA TYR A 188 -2.20 6.09 -11.27
C TYR A 188 -0.75 6.42 -10.90
N SER A 189 -0.50 6.74 -9.65
CA SER A 189 0.84 7.15 -9.19
C SER A 189 1.87 6.02 -9.32
N VAL A 190 1.49 4.81 -8.94
CA VAL A 190 2.36 3.63 -8.99
C VAL A 190 2.62 3.19 -10.42
N VAL A 191 1.58 3.16 -11.25
CA VAL A 191 1.69 2.82 -12.67
C VAL A 191 2.52 3.86 -13.41
N GLN A 192 2.30 5.15 -13.15
CA GLN A 192 3.07 6.22 -13.80
C GLN A 192 4.55 6.20 -13.39
N ALA A 193 4.85 5.89 -12.12
CA ALA A 193 6.23 5.69 -11.67
C ALA A 193 6.89 4.52 -12.41
N LYS A 194 6.19 3.40 -12.58
CA LYS A 194 6.67 2.24 -13.34
C LYS A 194 6.83 2.53 -14.84
N VAL A 195 5.90 3.25 -15.43
CA VAL A 195 6.03 3.77 -16.81
C VAL A 195 7.31 4.59 -16.95
N ASN A 196 7.57 5.50 -16.03
CA ASN A 196 8.76 6.33 -16.05
C ASN A 196 10.05 5.51 -15.85
N GLU A 197 10.00 4.47 -15.01
CA GLU A 197 11.11 3.53 -14.80
C GLU A 197 11.39 2.73 -16.09
N ILE A 198 10.36 2.15 -16.71
CA ILE A 198 10.48 1.41 -17.98
C ILE A 198 11.04 2.32 -19.07
N LEU A 199 10.53 3.54 -19.15
CA LEU A 199 11.02 4.54 -20.10
C LEU A 199 12.45 5.00 -19.78
N LYS A 200 12.92 4.97 -18.54
CA LYS A 200 14.30 5.28 -18.15
C LYS A 200 15.25 4.09 -18.28
N GLY A 201 14.79 2.89 -17.96
CA GLY A 201 15.62 1.67 -17.88
C GLY A 201 15.78 0.90 -19.19
N SER A 202 14.89 1.09 -20.16
CA SER A 202 14.96 0.42 -21.45
C SER A 202 15.93 1.14 -22.38
N ASN A 203 17.06 0.53 -22.67
CA ASN A 203 17.99 0.94 -23.74
C ASN A 203 17.40 0.64 -25.15
N THR A 204 16.13 0.23 -25.21
CA THR A 204 15.42 -0.04 -26.46
C THR A 204 14.78 1.23 -26.97
N SER A 205 15.27 1.76 -28.07
CA SER A 205 14.68 2.93 -28.74
C SER A 205 13.24 2.64 -29.14
N ILE A 206 12.29 3.44 -28.63
CA ILE A 206 10.86 3.36 -28.98
C ILE A 206 10.60 4.31 -30.15
N TYR A 207 10.00 3.79 -31.20
CA TYR A 207 9.61 4.58 -32.39
C TYR A 207 8.09 4.59 -32.57
N TYR A 208 7.58 5.74 -32.99
CA TYR A 208 6.19 5.90 -33.42
C TYR A 208 6.16 6.19 -34.92
N THR A 209 5.31 5.51 -35.68
CA THR A 209 5.09 5.82 -37.11
C THR A 209 3.94 6.79 -37.24
N VAL A 210 4.21 7.95 -37.85
CA VAL A 210 3.23 9.03 -38.05
C VAL A 210 2.11 8.53 -38.96
N VAL A 211 0.87 8.76 -38.57
CA VAL A 211 -0.32 8.44 -39.36
C VAL A 211 -1.05 9.72 -39.78
N LYS A 212 -1.97 9.62 -40.76
CA LYS A 212 -2.74 10.75 -41.27
C LYS A 212 -3.49 11.46 -40.13
N GLY A 213 -3.28 12.79 -40.02
CA GLY A 213 -3.90 13.63 -38.99
C GLY A 213 -3.07 13.82 -37.72
N ASP A 214 -1.88 13.21 -37.66
CA ASP A 214 -0.94 13.45 -36.55
C ASP A 214 -0.22 14.80 -36.70
N ASN A 215 0.20 15.30 -35.54
CA ASN A 215 1.20 16.36 -35.41
C ASN A 215 2.07 16.08 -34.19
N LEU A 216 3.21 16.76 -34.09
CA LEU A 216 4.18 16.52 -33.04
C LEU A 216 3.59 16.77 -31.65
N THR A 217 2.64 17.70 -31.52
CA THR A 217 1.94 18.00 -30.27
C THR A 217 1.06 16.83 -29.80
N LYS A 218 0.32 16.21 -30.73
CA LYS A 218 -0.50 15.02 -30.43
C LYS A 218 0.37 13.84 -30.02
N ILE A 219 1.50 13.63 -30.75
CA ILE A 219 2.44 12.55 -30.46
C ILE A 219 3.10 12.78 -29.09
N ALA A 220 3.58 14.00 -28.82
CA ALA A 220 4.16 14.36 -27.54
C ALA A 220 3.18 14.11 -26.37
N LYS A 221 1.93 14.55 -26.53
CA LYS A 221 0.85 14.33 -25.56
C LYS A 221 0.56 12.84 -25.35
N LYS A 222 0.54 12.05 -26.43
CA LYS A 222 0.31 10.59 -26.39
C LYS A 222 1.35 9.87 -25.54
N TYR A 223 2.62 10.28 -25.63
CA TYR A 223 3.72 9.61 -24.93
C TYR A 223 4.15 10.32 -23.63
N GLY A 224 3.49 11.44 -23.27
CA GLY A 224 3.79 12.16 -22.03
C GLY A 224 5.14 12.89 -22.04
N VAL A 225 5.62 13.26 -23.23
CA VAL A 225 6.87 14.01 -23.44
C VAL A 225 6.56 15.41 -23.99
N THR A 226 7.56 16.30 -24.06
CA THR A 226 7.39 17.63 -24.65
C THR A 226 7.66 17.61 -26.15
N VAL A 227 7.03 18.55 -26.90
CA VAL A 227 7.32 18.76 -28.33
C VAL A 227 8.80 19.09 -28.51
N LYS A 228 9.37 19.90 -27.61
CA LYS A 228 10.80 20.26 -27.65
C LYS A 228 11.67 18.98 -27.55
N TYR A 229 11.36 18.10 -26.61
CA TYR A 229 12.08 16.83 -26.45
C TYR A 229 12.04 15.97 -27.72
N LEU A 230 10.85 15.81 -28.36
CA LEU A 230 10.73 15.03 -29.60
C LEU A 230 11.50 15.66 -30.75
N LYS A 231 11.48 17.00 -30.85
CA LYS A 231 12.26 17.74 -31.86
C LYS A 231 13.76 17.47 -31.69
N ASP A 232 14.26 17.64 -30.48
CA ASP A 232 15.69 17.51 -30.21
C ASP A 232 16.15 16.05 -30.41
N LEU A 233 15.35 15.06 -29.94
CA LEU A 233 15.67 13.64 -30.06
C LEU A 233 15.67 13.15 -31.53
N ASN A 234 14.89 13.78 -32.43
CA ASN A 234 14.69 13.37 -33.80
C ASN A 234 15.31 14.35 -34.82
N ASN A 235 16.01 15.37 -34.35
CA ASN A 235 16.56 16.46 -35.20
C ASN A 235 15.51 17.08 -36.13
N ILE A 236 14.27 17.32 -35.60
CA ILE A 236 13.18 17.93 -36.35
C ILE A 236 13.26 19.44 -36.21
N PRO A 237 13.64 20.19 -37.28
CA PRO A 237 13.83 21.65 -37.18
C PRO A 237 12.50 22.38 -36.99
N ASN A 238 11.42 21.87 -37.59
CA ASN A 238 10.10 22.48 -37.52
C ASN A 238 9.04 21.47 -37.05
N ALA A 239 8.43 21.75 -35.90
CA ALA A 239 7.43 20.88 -35.28
C ALA A 239 6.18 20.62 -36.17
N ASN A 240 5.93 21.49 -37.15
CA ASN A 240 4.80 21.37 -38.05
C ASN A 240 5.12 20.55 -39.31
N LEU A 241 6.37 20.13 -39.49
CA LEU A 241 6.83 19.37 -40.65
C LEU A 241 7.17 17.94 -40.25
N ILE A 242 6.13 17.11 -40.13
CA ILE A 242 6.24 15.65 -40.01
C ILE A 242 5.36 15.01 -41.09
N TYR A 243 5.75 13.86 -41.59
CA TYR A 243 5.11 13.21 -42.73
C TYR A 243 4.52 11.87 -42.35
N VAL A 244 3.41 11.47 -42.95
CA VAL A 244 2.80 10.14 -42.75
C VAL A 244 3.84 9.08 -43.16
N GLY A 245 4.02 8.09 -42.30
CA GLY A 245 5.04 7.04 -42.41
C GLY A 245 6.39 7.38 -41.78
N GLN A 246 6.61 8.65 -41.37
CA GLN A 246 7.83 9.03 -40.67
C GLN A 246 7.93 8.32 -39.31
N LYS A 247 9.10 7.74 -39.00
CA LYS A 247 9.37 7.14 -37.68
C LYS A 247 9.91 8.21 -36.75
N ILE A 248 9.17 8.50 -35.69
CA ILE A 248 9.56 9.42 -34.62
C ILE A 248 10.09 8.59 -33.46
N LYS A 249 11.35 8.79 -33.11
CA LYS A 249 11.94 8.22 -31.91
C LYS A 249 11.32 8.89 -30.69
N ILE A 250 10.76 8.09 -29.82
CA ILE A 250 10.11 8.57 -28.58
C ILE A 250 11.10 8.56 -27.43
N LYS A 251 12.04 7.59 -27.51
CA LYS A 251 13.14 7.41 -26.57
C LYS A 251 14.33 6.75 -27.26
#